data_96d03605e583bbc63ab5276dae5b77ba
#
_entry.id   96d03605e583bbc63ab5276dae5b77ba
#
_cell.length_a   1.000
_cell.length_b   1.000
_cell.length_c   1.000
_cell.angle_alpha   90.00
_cell.angle_beta   90.00
_cell.angle_gamma   90.00
#
_symmetry.space_group_name_H-M   'P 1'
#
loop_
_entity.id
_entity.type
_entity.pdbx_description
1 polymer ?
#
loop_
_entity_poly.entity_id
_entity_poly.type
_entity_poly.pdbx_seq_one_letter_code
_entity_poly.pdbx_strand_id
1 'polypeptide(L)'
;MDTLFQDIRFGWRQLRRTPGFTIAAVLALALGIGATTAIFSVLDRVVLRPLPYPDPDRLAMVWEVNDGKGLSHERISPVNFGDYRGLSQVFEDAAAWWYPQLTLTETGHEPLRVSAIETTPNFFRVLGVHPVLGAGFPDGPLYANSREMIAIISHRLWRERFGGDPAVVGKAIALNGPLFTVVGVMPQGFQFPNGTDVWHRITWDVAQHSRGAHFMESIVRLKPGKTADAANAELRALSKRLGVENPSTNGEYSARAVPLATEVVGFFRPALFALFGAAAFLLVITCTNVASLLLARATVREREVAVRAAIGASRGRLVRQFLTESVLLAAIGTARAEYSPLVDGFSTPRRFVSARSSALAASGVLPGFNRKIDSMKWAPRLCCATSQVMRCHTSVSFGY
;
A
#
# COMPACT_ATOMS: atom_id res chain seq x y z
N MET A 1 -38.03 -22.81 -23.08
CA MET A 1 -37.41 -22.69 -21.73
C MET A 1 -37.34 -24.02 -21.00
N ASP A 2 -38.25 -24.94 -21.26
CA ASP A 2 -38.34 -26.22 -20.56
C ASP A 2 -37.13 -27.15 -20.70
N THR A 3 -36.44 -27.07 -21.83
CA THR A 3 -35.26 -27.93 -22.10
C THR A 3 -34.04 -27.54 -21.26
N LEU A 4 -33.83 -26.26 -20.97
CA LEU A 4 -32.70 -25.79 -20.14
C LEU A 4 -32.89 -26.20 -18.67
N PHE A 5 -34.12 -26.05 -18.16
CA PHE A 5 -34.46 -26.44 -16.79
C PHE A 5 -34.33 -27.95 -16.61
N GLN A 6 -34.70 -28.72 -17.63
CA GLN A 6 -34.53 -30.18 -17.61
C GLN A 6 -33.03 -30.55 -17.60
N ASP A 7 -32.21 -29.87 -18.40
CA ASP A 7 -30.78 -30.12 -18.45
C ASP A 7 -30.09 -29.76 -17.10
N ILE A 8 -30.46 -28.64 -16.44
CA ILE A 8 -30.02 -28.29 -15.10
C ILE A 8 -30.41 -29.35 -14.07
N ARG A 9 -31.66 -29.77 -14.06
CA ARG A 9 -32.17 -30.81 -13.13
C ARG A 9 -31.46 -32.14 -13.34
N PHE A 10 -31.18 -32.49 -14.57
CA PHE A 10 -30.44 -33.68 -14.91
C PHE A 10 -28.99 -33.59 -14.44
N GLY A 11 -28.30 -32.49 -14.75
CA GLY A 11 -26.93 -32.24 -14.30
C GLY A 11 -26.78 -32.30 -12.79
N TRP A 12 -27.72 -31.67 -12.04
CA TRP A 12 -27.74 -31.72 -10.57
C TRP A 12 -27.90 -33.16 -10.01
N ARG A 13 -28.83 -33.93 -10.58
CA ARG A 13 -29.02 -35.36 -10.17
C ARG A 13 -27.76 -36.18 -10.46
N GLN A 14 -27.09 -35.90 -11.56
CA GLN A 14 -25.87 -36.60 -11.97
C GLN A 14 -24.69 -36.29 -11.06
N LEU A 15 -24.52 -35.02 -10.68
CA LEU A 15 -23.51 -34.59 -9.72
C LEU A 15 -23.72 -35.26 -8.34
N ARG A 16 -24.96 -35.42 -7.90
CA ARG A 16 -25.28 -36.14 -6.67
C ARG A 16 -25.01 -37.64 -6.72
N ARG A 17 -25.07 -38.26 -7.90
CA ARG A 17 -24.79 -39.69 -8.07
C ARG A 17 -23.30 -40.04 -8.04
N THR A 18 -22.45 -39.08 -8.28
CA THR A 18 -20.97 -39.26 -8.23
C THR A 18 -20.32 -38.27 -7.26
N PRO A 19 -20.51 -38.45 -5.94
CA PRO A 19 -20.12 -37.47 -4.94
C PRO A 19 -18.58 -37.24 -4.90
N GLY A 20 -17.77 -38.31 -5.00
CA GLY A 20 -16.32 -38.20 -4.97
C GLY A 20 -15.76 -37.34 -6.09
N PHE A 21 -16.22 -37.53 -7.34
CA PHE A 21 -15.86 -36.68 -8.46
C PHE A 21 -16.31 -35.22 -8.24
N THR A 22 -17.55 -35.02 -7.83
CA THR A 22 -18.12 -33.69 -7.66
C THR A 22 -17.37 -32.91 -6.58
N ILE A 23 -17.06 -33.55 -5.45
CA ILE A 23 -16.30 -32.94 -4.36
C ILE A 23 -14.88 -32.56 -4.83
N ALA A 24 -14.18 -33.49 -5.49
CA ALA A 24 -12.83 -33.23 -6.00
C ALA A 24 -12.80 -32.07 -7.00
N ALA A 25 -13.72 -32.04 -7.97
CA ALA A 25 -13.81 -31.01 -8.98
C ALA A 25 -14.20 -29.64 -8.35
N VAL A 26 -15.17 -29.61 -7.43
CA VAL A 26 -15.61 -28.39 -6.74
C VAL A 26 -14.48 -27.84 -5.85
N LEU A 27 -13.78 -28.68 -5.09
CA LEU A 27 -12.63 -28.26 -4.27
C LEU A 27 -11.50 -27.70 -5.13
N ALA A 28 -11.16 -28.37 -6.22
CA ALA A 28 -10.11 -27.89 -7.14
C ALA A 28 -10.49 -26.51 -7.71
N LEU A 29 -11.71 -26.34 -8.22
CA LEU A 29 -12.20 -25.06 -8.75
C LEU A 29 -12.28 -23.99 -7.67
N ALA A 30 -12.80 -24.29 -6.49
CA ALA A 30 -12.91 -23.35 -5.38
C ALA A 30 -11.52 -22.83 -4.94
N LEU A 31 -10.53 -23.71 -4.83
CA LEU A 31 -9.15 -23.32 -4.49
C LEU A 31 -8.51 -22.50 -5.61
N GLY A 32 -8.62 -22.93 -6.86
CA GLY A 32 -8.04 -22.22 -8.00
C GLY A 32 -8.63 -20.83 -8.19
N ILE A 33 -9.95 -20.71 -8.22
CA ILE A 33 -10.67 -19.45 -8.39
C ILE A 33 -10.45 -18.57 -7.15
N GLY A 34 -10.60 -19.12 -5.94
CA GLY A 34 -10.47 -18.38 -4.68
C GLY A 34 -9.07 -17.77 -4.51
N ALA A 35 -8.01 -18.55 -4.75
CA ALA A 35 -6.64 -18.06 -4.67
C ALA A 35 -6.38 -16.96 -5.71
N THR A 36 -6.80 -17.16 -6.95
CA THR A 36 -6.62 -16.16 -8.02
C THR A 36 -7.38 -14.88 -7.73
N THR A 37 -8.63 -14.97 -7.27
CA THR A 37 -9.45 -13.81 -6.91
C THR A 37 -8.86 -13.04 -5.72
N ALA A 38 -8.38 -13.73 -4.69
CA ALA A 38 -7.75 -13.12 -3.54
C ALA A 38 -6.48 -12.33 -3.95
N ILE A 39 -5.60 -12.95 -4.75
CA ILE A 39 -4.37 -12.30 -5.22
C ILE A 39 -4.70 -11.13 -6.15
N PHE A 40 -5.67 -11.30 -7.06
CA PHE A 40 -6.11 -10.21 -7.94
C PHE A 40 -6.70 -9.04 -7.14
N SER A 41 -7.48 -9.30 -6.08
CA SER A 41 -8.04 -8.25 -5.22
C SER A 41 -6.95 -7.43 -4.51
N VAL A 42 -5.85 -8.06 -4.12
CA VAL A 42 -4.68 -7.36 -3.56
C VAL A 42 -3.98 -6.55 -4.64
N LEU A 43 -3.75 -7.13 -5.82
CA LEU A 43 -3.14 -6.45 -6.96
C LEU A 43 -3.94 -5.22 -7.39
N ASP A 44 -5.28 -5.37 -7.52
CA ASP A 44 -6.19 -4.28 -7.85
C ASP A 44 -6.05 -3.11 -6.85
N ARG A 45 -6.11 -3.41 -5.56
CA ARG A 45 -6.07 -2.38 -4.51
C ARG A 45 -4.71 -1.69 -4.38
N VAL A 46 -3.62 -2.41 -4.61
CA VAL A 46 -2.26 -1.91 -4.35
C VAL A 46 -1.63 -1.31 -5.61
N VAL A 47 -1.88 -1.90 -6.79
CA VAL A 47 -1.20 -1.53 -8.04
C VAL A 47 -2.10 -0.79 -9.01
N LEU A 48 -3.37 -1.21 -9.13
CA LEU A 48 -4.25 -0.71 -10.19
C LEU A 48 -5.10 0.49 -9.75
N ARG A 49 -5.44 0.60 -8.47
CA ARG A 49 -6.19 1.77 -7.99
C ARG A 49 -5.30 2.98 -7.86
N PRO A 50 -5.74 4.13 -8.37
CA PRO A 50 -5.02 5.38 -8.17
C PRO A 50 -4.95 5.71 -6.67
N LEU A 51 -3.90 6.39 -6.27
CA LEU A 51 -3.76 6.89 -4.91
C LEU A 51 -4.94 7.83 -4.57
N PRO A 52 -5.40 7.87 -3.31
CA PRO A 52 -6.59 8.62 -2.89
C PRO A 52 -6.30 10.14 -2.78
N TYR A 53 -5.62 10.70 -3.76
CA TYR A 53 -5.30 12.13 -3.86
C TYR A 53 -5.85 12.72 -5.15
N PRO A 54 -6.22 14.01 -5.15
CA PRO A 54 -6.52 14.73 -6.39
C PRO A 54 -5.30 14.74 -7.32
N ASP A 55 -5.52 14.36 -8.59
CA ASP A 55 -4.47 14.30 -9.62
C ASP A 55 -3.20 13.58 -9.13
N PRO A 56 -3.28 12.29 -8.72
CA PRO A 56 -2.18 11.60 -8.05
C PRO A 56 -0.94 11.47 -8.93
N ASP A 57 -1.11 11.44 -10.25
CA ASP A 57 -0.01 11.36 -11.23
C ASP A 57 0.87 12.61 -11.25
N ARG A 58 0.39 13.72 -10.67
CA ARG A 58 1.13 14.96 -10.51
C ARG A 58 1.96 15.00 -9.23
N LEU A 59 1.83 14.01 -8.35
CA LEU A 59 2.59 13.93 -7.12
C LEU A 59 3.86 13.11 -7.32
N ALA A 60 4.99 13.66 -6.89
CA ALA A 60 6.28 12.96 -6.91
C ALA A 60 7.07 13.22 -5.63
N MET A 61 7.79 12.21 -5.14
CA MET A 61 8.80 12.36 -4.11
C MET A 61 10.08 12.89 -4.75
N VAL A 62 10.78 13.80 -4.08
CA VAL A 62 12.10 14.25 -4.50
C VAL A 62 13.15 13.70 -3.54
N TRP A 63 14.10 12.99 -4.10
CA TRP A 63 15.22 12.38 -3.39
C TRP A 63 16.54 12.94 -3.89
N GLU A 64 17.51 13.07 -3.01
CA GLU A 64 18.89 13.25 -3.42
C GLU A 64 19.54 11.91 -3.77
N VAL A 65 20.47 11.94 -4.68
CA VAL A 65 21.15 10.77 -5.24
C VAL A 65 22.65 11.02 -5.21
N ASN A 66 23.41 10.05 -4.71
CA ASN A 66 24.86 10.04 -4.77
C ASN A 66 25.32 8.70 -5.36
N ASP A 67 25.56 8.67 -6.66
CA ASP A 67 25.94 7.46 -7.37
C ASP A 67 27.30 6.92 -6.91
N GLY A 68 28.21 7.79 -6.52
CA GLY A 68 29.55 7.41 -6.00
C GLY A 68 29.47 6.64 -4.68
N LYS A 69 28.43 6.90 -3.88
CA LYS A 69 28.16 6.21 -2.61
C LYS A 69 27.08 5.13 -2.73
N GLY A 70 26.52 4.92 -3.92
CA GLY A 70 25.43 3.97 -4.14
C GLY A 70 24.10 4.39 -3.48
N LEU A 71 23.93 5.68 -3.18
CA LEU A 71 22.72 6.22 -2.55
C LEU A 71 21.74 6.69 -3.63
N SER A 72 20.61 6.00 -3.74
CA SER A 72 19.57 6.32 -4.73
C SER A 72 18.34 7.01 -4.15
N HIS A 73 18.20 7.04 -2.82
CA HIS A 73 17.07 7.62 -2.07
C HIS A 73 17.60 8.27 -0.80
N GLU A 74 18.45 9.30 -0.95
CA GLU A 74 18.93 10.07 0.20
C GLU A 74 17.93 11.19 0.51
N ARG A 75 17.79 11.50 1.78
CA ARG A 75 16.97 12.61 2.24
C ARG A 75 17.58 13.92 1.77
N ILE A 76 16.76 14.95 1.68
CA ILE A 76 17.23 16.28 1.27
C ILE A 76 17.58 17.15 2.49
N SER A 77 18.47 18.11 2.28
CA SER A 77 18.70 19.13 3.29
C SER A 77 17.64 20.24 3.22
N PRO A 78 17.34 20.92 4.36
CA PRO A 78 16.42 22.05 4.36
C PRO A 78 16.81 23.15 3.37
N VAL A 79 18.10 23.41 3.21
CA VAL A 79 18.62 24.45 2.32
C VAL A 79 18.43 24.05 0.85
N ASN A 80 18.78 22.81 0.48
CA ASN A 80 18.57 22.29 -0.87
C ASN A 80 17.08 22.20 -1.22
N PHE A 81 16.21 21.87 -0.25
CA PHE A 81 14.76 21.89 -0.45
C PHE A 81 14.27 23.28 -0.89
N GLY A 82 14.79 24.35 -0.30
CA GLY A 82 14.48 25.73 -0.69
C GLY A 82 14.81 25.98 -2.16
N ASP A 83 15.98 25.51 -2.63
CA ASP A 83 16.40 25.64 -4.03
C ASP A 83 15.53 24.81 -4.98
N TYR A 84 15.22 23.54 -4.61
CA TYR A 84 14.36 22.66 -5.43
C TYR A 84 12.95 23.21 -5.55
N ARG A 85 12.39 23.73 -4.47
CA ARG A 85 11.07 24.39 -4.48
C ARG A 85 11.02 25.57 -5.44
N GLY A 86 12.15 26.25 -5.64
CA GLY A 86 12.30 27.36 -6.57
C GLY A 86 12.13 26.99 -8.06
N LEU A 87 12.06 25.71 -8.42
CA LEU A 87 11.87 25.23 -9.80
C LEU A 87 10.41 25.42 -10.27
N SER A 88 9.97 26.67 -10.30
CA SER A 88 8.60 27.07 -10.62
C SER A 88 8.15 26.77 -12.06
N GLN A 89 9.05 26.35 -12.94
CA GLN A 89 8.70 25.95 -14.30
C GLN A 89 8.05 24.56 -14.37
N VAL A 90 8.39 23.68 -13.44
CA VAL A 90 7.89 22.29 -13.41
C VAL A 90 7.06 22.00 -12.17
N PHE A 91 7.36 22.62 -11.03
CA PHE A 91 6.60 22.44 -9.80
C PHE A 91 5.54 23.53 -9.63
N GLU A 92 4.34 23.08 -9.26
CA GLU A 92 3.26 23.96 -8.80
C GLU A 92 3.53 24.36 -7.35
N ASP A 93 3.85 23.39 -6.51
CA ASP A 93 4.24 23.58 -5.13
C ASP A 93 5.07 22.39 -4.64
N ALA A 94 5.79 22.57 -3.51
CA ALA A 94 6.61 21.57 -2.88
C ALA A 94 6.47 21.65 -1.36
N ALA A 95 6.40 20.48 -0.69
CA ALA A 95 6.39 20.37 0.75
C ALA A 95 7.48 19.41 1.23
N ALA A 96 7.94 19.60 2.44
CA ALA A 96 8.94 18.75 3.06
C ALA A 96 8.61 18.50 4.53
N TRP A 97 9.12 17.39 5.05
CA TRP A 97 8.93 16.98 6.43
C TRP A 97 10.09 16.15 6.96
N TRP A 98 10.13 16.00 8.29
CA TRP A 98 10.99 15.05 8.97
C TRP A 98 10.25 14.41 10.15
N TYR A 99 10.83 13.39 10.78
CA TYR A 99 10.19 12.55 11.79
C TYR A 99 10.75 12.82 13.19
N PRO A 100 10.19 13.74 13.97
CA PRO A 100 10.53 13.89 15.37
C PRO A 100 9.99 12.72 16.20
N GLN A 101 10.66 12.40 17.29
CA GLN A 101 10.17 11.45 18.28
C GLN A 101 9.31 12.19 19.29
N LEU A 102 7.99 12.00 19.24
CA LEU A 102 7.06 12.70 20.12
C LEU A 102 6.27 11.74 21.02
N THR A 103 6.07 12.20 22.25
CA THR A 103 5.22 11.55 23.26
C THR A 103 4.09 12.51 23.62
N LEU A 104 2.86 12.08 23.41
CA LEU A 104 1.67 12.78 23.85
C LEU A 104 1.46 12.53 25.32
N THR A 105 1.39 13.59 26.11
CA THR A 105 1.14 13.55 27.56
C THR A 105 -0.16 14.29 27.88
N GLU A 106 -1.06 13.65 28.59
CA GLU A 106 -2.32 14.24 29.06
C GLU A 106 -2.54 13.88 30.53
N THR A 107 -3.12 14.82 31.29
CA THR A 107 -3.46 14.58 32.69
C THR A 107 -4.47 13.44 32.82
N GLY A 108 -4.16 12.46 33.68
CA GLY A 108 -5.02 11.31 33.92
C GLY A 108 -4.88 10.16 32.91
N HIS A 109 -3.95 10.26 32.00
CA HIS A 109 -3.66 9.21 31.00
C HIS A 109 -2.18 8.85 30.98
N GLU A 110 -1.87 7.60 30.63
CA GLU A 110 -0.49 7.20 30.39
C GLU A 110 0.09 7.91 29.16
N PRO A 111 1.39 8.31 29.20
CA PRO A 111 2.07 8.88 28.07
C PRO A 111 2.03 7.95 26.86
N LEU A 112 1.68 8.49 25.70
CA LEU A 112 1.55 7.74 24.44
C LEU A 112 2.60 8.22 23.44
N ARG A 113 3.47 7.32 22.99
CA ARG A 113 4.34 7.61 21.84
C ARG A 113 3.51 7.68 20.56
N VAL A 114 3.54 8.82 19.91
CA VAL A 114 2.78 9.07 18.67
C VAL A 114 3.70 9.09 17.46
N SER A 115 3.21 8.60 16.32
CA SER A 115 3.88 8.80 15.03
C SER A 115 3.62 10.24 14.58
N ALA A 116 4.68 11.01 14.44
CA ALA A 116 4.55 12.44 14.13
C ALA A 116 5.52 12.86 13.02
N ILE A 117 5.12 13.90 12.30
CA ILE A 117 6.01 14.64 11.41
C ILE A 117 5.97 16.12 11.72
N GLU A 118 7.11 16.76 11.57
CA GLU A 118 7.22 18.20 11.47
C GLU A 118 7.32 18.57 10.00
N THR A 119 6.44 19.45 9.52
CA THR A 119 6.25 19.68 8.09
C THR A 119 6.08 21.15 7.72
N THR A 120 6.35 21.47 6.47
CA THR A 120 6.05 22.80 5.89
C THR A 120 4.54 23.07 5.90
N PRO A 121 4.10 24.35 6.05
CA PRO A 121 2.69 24.68 6.21
C PRO A 121 1.80 24.31 5.01
N ASN A 122 2.37 24.23 3.82
CA ASN A 122 1.69 23.90 2.57
C ASN A 122 1.53 22.38 2.31
N PHE A 123 1.94 21.52 3.24
CA PHE A 123 1.97 20.06 3.08
C PHE A 123 0.62 19.47 2.60
N PHE A 124 -0.46 19.82 3.28
CA PHE A 124 -1.79 19.31 2.91
C PHE A 124 -2.29 19.89 1.60
N ARG A 125 -1.93 21.13 1.27
CA ARG A 125 -2.25 21.77 -0.01
C ARG A 125 -1.54 21.07 -1.16
N VAL A 126 -0.27 20.72 -1.01
CA VAL A 126 0.48 19.93 -2.01
C VAL A 126 -0.19 18.59 -2.27
N LEU A 127 -0.69 17.92 -1.23
CA LEU A 127 -1.43 16.67 -1.36
C LEU A 127 -2.86 16.84 -1.87
N GLY A 128 -3.43 18.06 -1.79
CA GLY A 128 -4.83 18.33 -2.12
C GLY A 128 -5.81 17.71 -1.11
N VAL A 129 -5.40 17.57 0.16
CA VAL A 129 -6.23 16.98 1.22
C VAL A 129 -6.53 18.04 2.28
N HIS A 130 -7.77 18.03 2.77
CA HIS A 130 -8.22 18.99 3.78
C HIS A 130 -8.67 18.29 5.05
N PRO A 131 -8.52 18.91 6.23
CA PRO A 131 -9.11 18.42 7.47
C PRO A 131 -10.63 18.29 7.36
N VAL A 132 -11.21 17.29 8.01
CA VAL A 132 -12.68 17.12 8.12
C VAL A 132 -13.26 17.93 9.26
N LEU A 133 -12.42 18.33 10.22
CA LEU A 133 -12.80 19.18 11.33
C LEU A 133 -11.69 20.23 11.54
N GLY A 134 -12.08 21.48 11.79
CA GLY A 134 -11.16 22.60 11.94
C GLY A 134 -10.57 23.08 10.63
N ALA A 135 -9.33 23.53 10.65
CA ALA A 135 -8.63 24.13 9.51
C ALA A 135 -7.28 23.44 9.24
N GLY A 136 -6.73 23.68 8.05
CA GLY A 136 -5.33 23.37 7.73
C GLY A 136 -4.38 24.32 8.45
N PHE A 137 -3.08 24.12 8.22
CA PHE A 137 -2.10 25.10 8.68
C PHE A 137 -2.30 26.43 7.98
N PRO A 138 -2.20 27.54 8.71
CA PRO A 138 -2.27 28.87 8.10
C PRO A 138 -1.12 29.04 7.09
N ASP A 139 -1.41 29.75 6.02
CA ASP A 139 -0.39 30.14 5.04
C ASP A 139 0.69 30.99 5.72
N GLY A 140 1.92 30.81 5.29
CA GLY A 140 3.04 31.55 5.84
C GLY A 140 4.36 31.11 5.24
N PRO A 141 5.48 31.72 5.65
CA PRO A 141 6.79 31.31 5.20
C PRO A 141 7.05 29.85 5.59
N LEU A 142 7.79 29.12 4.74
CA LEU A 142 8.11 27.70 4.92
C LEU A 142 8.75 27.41 6.27
N TYR A 143 9.69 28.26 6.60
CA TYR A 143 10.50 28.22 7.80
C TYR A 143 10.21 29.51 8.56
N ALA A 144 9.14 29.54 9.29
CA ALA A 144 8.89 30.65 10.16
C ALA A 144 9.53 30.36 11.52
N ASN A 145 10.31 31.28 11.99
CA ASN A 145 10.62 31.39 13.41
C ASN A 145 9.32 31.76 14.18
N SER A 146 8.26 31.02 13.88
CA SER A 146 6.92 31.26 14.42
C SER A 146 6.80 30.41 15.67
N ARG A 147 6.55 31.04 16.77
CA ARG A 147 6.25 30.39 18.06
C ARG A 147 4.85 29.73 18.09
N GLU A 148 4.15 29.70 16.97
CA GLU A 148 2.83 29.05 16.87
C GLU A 148 2.99 27.54 16.87
N MET A 149 2.86 26.95 18.03
CA MET A 149 2.82 25.51 18.20
C MET A 149 1.41 25.02 17.88
N ILE A 150 1.19 24.65 16.65
CA ILE A 150 -0.07 24.10 16.15
C ILE A 150 0.12 22.69 15.61
N ALA A 151 -0.90 21.86 15.78
CA ALA A 151 -0.90 20.49 15.34
C ALA A 151 -2.23 20.11 14.68
N ILE A 152 -2.16 19.20 13.73
CA ILE A 152 -3.30 18.52 13.12
C ILE A 152 -3.16 17.04 13.52
N ILE A 153 -4.27 16.39 13.86
CA ILE A 153 -4.26 15.01 14.34
C ILE A 153 -4.99 14.08 13.37
N SER A 154 -4.61 12.80 13.41
CA SER A 154 -5.29 11.78 12.61
C SER A 154 -6.70 11.51 13.15
N HIS A 155 -7.61 11.06 12.27
CA HIS A 155 -8.92 10.58 12.67
C HIS A 155 -8.81 9.44 13.70
N ARG A 156 -7.80 8.58 13.57
CA ARG A 156 -7.55 7.48 14.52
C ARG A 156 -7.25 8.01 15.91
N LEU A 157 -6.26 8.91 16.05
CA LEU A 157 -5.88 9.50 17.34
C LEU A 157 -7.06 10.27 17.95
N TRP A 158 -7.81 11.03 17.14
CA TRP A 158 -9.02 11.72 17.58
C TRP A 158 -10.06 10.77 18.17
N ARG A 159 -10.32 9.63 17.51
CA ARG A 159 -11.31 8.65 18.00
C ARG A 159 -10.83 7.87 19.23
N GLU A 160 -9.59 7.43 19.21
CA GLU A 160 -9.06 6.54 20.25
C GLU A 160 -8.69 7.29 21.54
N ARG A 161 -8.19 8.52 21.41
CA ARG A 161 -7.68 9.28 22.56
C ARG A 161 -8.64 10.37 23.02
N PHE A 162 -9.33 11.03 22.09
CA PHE A 162 -10.23 12.14 22.38
C PHE A 162 -11.72 11.78 22.24
N GLY A 163 -12.06 10.49 22.14
CA GLY A 163 -13.45 10.01 22.10
C GLY A 163 -14.25 10.45 20.86
N GLY A 164 -13.60 11.10 19.89
CA GLY A 164 -14.28 11.69 18.73
C GLY A 164 -15.02 12.99 19.04
N ASP A 165 -14.65 13.69 20.10
CA ASP A 165 -15.24 14.97 20.48
C ASP A 165 -14.77 16.08 19.52
N PRO A 166 -15.68 16.82 18.85
CA PRO A 166 -15.33 17.98 18.03
C PRO A 166 -14.64 19.11 18.78
N ALA A 167 -14.85 19.21 20.11
CA ALA A 167 -14.19 20.20 20.96
C ALA A 167 -12.66 20.00 21.09
N VAL A 168 -12.10 18.99 20.45
CA VAL A 168 -10.65 18.80 20.32
C VAL A 168 -9.98 19.93 19.55
N VAL A 169 -10.67 20.56 18.60
CA VAL A 169 -10.17 21.75 17.89
C VAL A 169 -10.13 22.94 18.83
N GLY A 170 -8.95 23.55 18.94
CA GLY A 170 -8.65 24.58 19.93
C GLY A 170 -8.09 24.06 21.26
N LYS A 171 -8.13 22.72 21.49
CA LYS A 171 -7.55 22.13 22.70
C LYS A 171 -6.01 22.10 22.60
N ALA A 172 -5.35 22.42 23.73
CA ALA A 172 -3.90 22.25 23.85
C ALA A 172 -3.55 20.82 24.23
N ILE A 173 -2.57 20.23 23.52
CA ILE A 173 -2.00 18.92 23.78
C ILE A 173 -0.50 19.05 24.06
N ALA A 174 0.02 18.32 25.03
CA ALA A 174 1.44 18.34 25.33
C ALA A 174 2.18 17.28 24.49
N LEU A 175 3.16 17.72 23.70
CA LEU A 175 4.03 16.86 22.92
C LEU A 175 5.48 17.07 23.39
N ASN A 176 6.06 16.06 24.03
CA ASN A 176 7.37 16.15 24.72
C ASN A 176 7.50 17.32 25.71
N GLY A 177 6.39 17.81 26.30
CA GLY A 177 6.32 18.94 27.23
C GLY A 177 5.70 20.20 26.65
N PRO A 178 6.17 20.78 25.52
CA PRO A 178 5.52 21.91 24.86
C PRO A 178 4.06 21.66 24.53
N LEU A 179 3.23 22.71 24.61
CA LEU A 179 1.81 22.67 24.29
C LEU A 179 1.56 23.05 22.85
N PHE A 180 0.89 22.18 22.11
CA PHE A 180 0.44 22.40 20.74
C PHE A 180 -1.07 22.55 20.71
N THR A 181 -1.57 23.59 20.04
CA THR A 181 -3.00 23.74 19.79
C THR A 181 -3.44 22.86 18.63
N VAL A 182 -4.40 21.99 18.84
CA VAL A 182 -5.01 21.20 17.77
C VAL A 182 -5.85 22.12 16.90
N VAL A 183 -5.49 22.30 15.63
CA VAL A 183 -6.19 23.16 14.69
C VAL A 183 -7.08 22.37 13.71
N GLY A 184 -6.88 21.08 13.59
CA GLY A 184 -7.70 20.26 12.69
C GLY A 184 -7.55 18.75 12.92
N VAL A 185 -8.49 18.02 12.32
CA VAL A 185 -8.53 16.55 12.30
C VAL A 185 -8.59 16.09 10.84
N MET A 186 -7.72 15.16 10.47
CA MET A 186 -7.65 14.61 9.12
C MET A 186 -8.78 13.60 8.83
N PRO A 187 -9.13 13.37 7.56
CA PRO A 187 -10.12 12.37 7.17
C PRO A 187 -9.76 10.96 7.63
N GLN A 188 -10.80 10.13 7.79
CA GLN A 188 -10.59 8.72 8.13
C GLN A 188 -9.74 8.02 7.05
N GLY A 189 -8.69 7.32 7.48
CA GLY A 189 -7.78 6.61 6.59
C GLY A 189 -6.60 7.44 6.07
N PHE A 190 -6.61 8.77 6.25
CA PHE A 190 -5.44 9.58 5.93
C PHE A 190 -4.37 9.43 7.02
N GLN A 191 -3.22 8.90 6.65
CA GLN A 191 -2.07 8.65 7.55
C GLN A 191 -0.73 8.80 6.80
N PHE A 192 -0.70 9.66 5.79
CA PHE A 192 0.53 9.93 5.05
C PHE A 192 1.39 11.00 5.75
N PRO A 193 2.71 10.79 5.77
CA PRO A 193 3.43 9.58 5.42
C PRO A 193 3.39 8.53 6.56
N ASN A 194 3.52 7.25 6.21
CA ASN A 194 3.85 6.14 7.13
C ASN A 194 3.04 6.03 8.44
N GLY A 195 1.71 6.16 8.38
CA GLY A 195 0.87 5.97 9.56
C GLY A 195 0.97 7.09 10.58
N THR A 196 1.23 8.32 10.12
CA THR A 196 1.34 9.52 10.95
C THR A 196 0.03 9.81 11.69
N ASP A 197 0.14 10.14 12.97
CA ASP A 197 -0.96 10.55 13.83
C ASP A 197 -0.98 12.04 14.13
N VAL A 198 0.19 12.67 14.11
CA VAL A 198 0.33 14.10 14.42
C VAL A 198 1.17 14.76 13.36
N TRP A 199 0.65 15.80 12.77
CA TRP A 199 1.37 16.72 11.89
C TRP A 199 1.51 18.04 12.63
N HIS A 200 2.72 18.55 12.77
CA HIS A 200 2.93 19.88 13.28
C HIS A 200 3.82 20.72 12.37
N ARG A 201 3.69 22.03 12.46
CA ARG A 201 4.40 22.95 11.60
C ARG A 201 5.87 23.04 12.00
N ILE A 202 6.77 23.20 11.02
CA ILE A 202 8.19 23.54 11.24
C ILE A 202 8.29 24.84 12.03
N THR A 203 9.04 24.79 13.14
CA THR A 203 9.22 25.90 14.07
C THR A 203 10.65 26.46 14.12
N TRP A 204 11.58 25.76 13.44
CA TRP A 204 12.99 26.15 13.38
C TRP A 204 13.32 26.92 12.11
N ASP A 205 14.46 27.63 12.10
CA ASP A 205 14.97 28.38 10.97
C ASP A 205 15.91 27.51 10.10
N VAL A 206 15.68 27.54 8.80
CA VAL A 206 16.52 26.85 7.81
C VAL A 206 17.97 27.33 7.85
N ALA A 207 18.21 28.61 8.19
CA ALA A 207 19.54 29.18 8.28
C ALA A 207 20.43 28.52 9.34
N GLN A 208 19.83 27.79 10.29
CA GLN A 208 20.56 27.03 11.32
C GLN A 208 21.05 25.67 10.81
N HIS A 209 20.74 25.29 9.59
CA HIS A 209 21.08 24.00 9.02
C HIS A 209 22.05 24.13 7.86
N SER A 210 22.97 23.17 7.73
CA SER A 210 23.88 23.11 6.61
C SER A 210 23.26 22.39 5.41
N ARG A 211 23.80 22.64 4.20
CA ARG A 211 23.43 21.90 3.00
C ARG A 211 23.74 20.39 3.09
N GLY A 212 24.69 19.99 3.94
CA GLY A 212 25.01 18.59 4.20
C GLY A 212 24.10 17.91 5.25
N ALA A 213 23.09 18.60 5.79
CA ALA A 213 22.20 18.05 6.79
C ALA A 213 21.00 17.35 6.13
N HIS A 214 21.20 16.14 5.62
CA HIS A 214 20.22 15.36 4.87
C HIS A 214 19.26 14.60 5.80
N PHE A 215 18.13 15.19 6.17
CA PHE A 215 17.18 14.56 7.10
C PHE A 215 15.69 14.71 6.71
N MET A 216 15.37 15.59 5.74
CA MET A 216 13.99 15.82 5.31
C MET A 216 13.61 14.92 4.13
N GLU A 217 12.39 14.51 4.10
CA GLU A 217 11.73 13.96 2.91
C GLU A 217 10.92 15.06 2.25
N SER A 218 10.70 14.97 0.92
CA SER A 218 9.92 15.97 0.22
C SER A 218 9.01 15.40 -0.84
N ILE A 219 7.88 16.07 -1.01
CA ILE A 219 6.90 15.80 -2.05
C ILE A 219 6.63 17.08 -2.84
N VAL A 220 6.47 16.92 -4.14
CA VAL A 220 6.16 18.00 -5.06
C VAL A 220 4.86 17.71 -5.81
N ARG A 221 4.14 18.77 -6.13
CA ARG A 221 3.06 18.72 -7.11
C ARG A 221 3.58 19.31 -8.41
N LEU A 222 3.54 18.51 -9.47
CA LEU A 222 3.92 18.94 -10.81
C LEU A 222 2.83 19.86 -11.38
N LYS A 223 3.22 20.84 -12.19
CA LYS A 223 2.28 21.66 -12.96
C LYS A 223 1.50 20.81 -13.96
N PRO A 224 0.27 21.23 -14.34
CA PRO A 224 -0.48 20.55 -15.39
C PRO A 224 0.35 20.33 -16.66
N GLY A 225 0.32 19.11 -17.20
CA GLY A 225 1.06 18.73 -18.39
C GLY A 225 2.56 18.52 -18.22
N LYS A 226 3.12 18.66 -17.02
CA LYS A 226 4.52 18.35 -16.72
C LYS A 226 4.65 16.90 -16.24
N THR A 227 5.76 16.25 -16.62
CA THR A 227 6.07 14.87 -16.26
C THR A 227 7.22 14.80 -15.26
N ALA A 228 7.38 13.66 -14.60
CA ALA A 228 8.53 13.40 -13.74
C ALA A 228 9.87 13.49 -14.50
N ASP A 229 9.89 13.13 -15.79
CA ASP A 229 11.10 13.25 -16.61
C ASP A 229 11.48 14.70 -16.87
N ALA A 230 10.50 15.58 -17.11
CA ALA A 230 10.76 17.02 -17.22
C ALA A 230 11.28 17.59 -15.89
N ALA A 231 10.69 17.18 -14.77
CA ALA A 231 11.18 17.55 -13.44
C ALA A 231 12.61 17.04 -13.19
N ASN A 232 12.92 15.84 -13.62
CA ASN A 232 14.25 15.24 -13.51
C ASN A 232 15.30 15.99 -14.33
N ALA A 233 14.95 16.55 -15.49
CA ALA A 233 15.85 17.38 -16.27
C ALA A 233 16.22 18.68 -15.54
N GLU A 234 15.23 19.37 -14.98
CA GLU A 234 15.42 20.60 -14.22
C GLU A 234 16.19 20.36 -12.91
N LEU A 235 15.84 19.29 -12.18
CA LEU A 235 16.54 18.91 -10.95
C LEU A 235 18.01 18.62 -11.20
N ARG A 236 18.35 17.89 -12.27
CA ARG A 236 19.75 17.61 -12.64
C ARG A 236 20.51 18.89 -12.99
N ALA A 237 19.88 19.78 -13.75
CA ALA A 237 20.50 21.06 -14.11
C ALA A 237 20.79 21.91 -12.85
N LEU A 238 19.83 22.00 -11.94
CA LEU A 238 19.99 22.70 -10.67
C LEU A 238 21.05 22.04 -9.79
N SER A 239 21.02 20.71 -9.64
CA SER A 239 22.00 19.97 -8.83
C SER A 239 23.43 20.18 -9.34
N LYS A 240 23.63 20.20 -10.67
CA LYS A 240 24.92 20.47 -11.27
C LYS A 240 25.42 21.88 -10.89
N ARG A 241 24.55 22.89 -10.93
CA ARG A 241 24.88 24.26 -10.51
C ARG A 241 25.24 24.29 -9.02
N LEU A 242 24.39 23.69 -8.16
CA LEU A 242 24.65 23.64 -6.71
C LEU A 242 25.94 22.90 -6.38
N GLY A 243 26.31 21.86 -7.14
CA GLY A 243 27.57 21.15 -6.99
C GLY A 243 28.81 22.02 -7.30
N VAL A 244 28.69 22.93 -8.26
CA VAL A 244 29.75 23.91 -8.56
C VAL A 244 29.83 25.00 -7.49
N GLU A 245 28.67 25.51 -7.05
CA GLU A 245 28.58 26.56 -6.03
C GLU A 245 28.96 26.06 -4.63
N ASN A 246 28.69 24.81 -4.33
CA ASN A 246 28.86 24.19 -3.01
C ASN A 246 29.55 22.81 -3.12
N PRO A 247 30.81 22.73 -3.58
CA PRO A 247 31.46 21.46 -3.91
C PRO A 247 31.61 20.51 -2.71
N SER A 248 31.78 21.04 -1.51
CA SER A 248 31.96 20.23 -0.29
C SER A 248 30.70 19.50 0.19
N THR A 249 29.52 20.01 -0.14
CA THR A 249 28.24 19.45 0.31
C THR A 249 27.41 18.88 -0.83
N ASN A 250 27.48 19.47 -2.02
CA ASN A 250 26.64 19.12 -3.16
C ASN A 250 27.43 18.56 -4.37
N GLY A 251 28.77 18.53 -4.30
CA GLY A 251 29.63 18.18 -5.46
C GLY A 251 29.36 16.78 -6.03
N GLU A 252 28.97 15.83 -5.19
CA GLU A 252 28.66 14.44 -5.57
C GLU A 252 27.15 14.13 -5.61
N TYR A 253 26.30 15.12 -5.32
CA TYR A 253 24.87 14.92 -5.22
C TYR A 253 24.12 15.41 -6.46
N SER A 254 23.13 14.64 -6.85
CA SER A 254 22.10 15.00 -7.81
C SER A 254 20.73 14.88 -7.13
N ALA A 255 19.66 15.28 -7.81
CA ALA A 255 18.31 15.11 -7.30
C ALA A 255 17.41 14.44 -8.35
N ARG A 256 16.43 13.67 -7.88
CA ARG A 256 15.50 12.93 -8.72
C ARG A 256 14.08 12.98 -8.16
N ALA A 257 13.12 13.27 -9.05
CA ALA A 257 11.70 13.13 -8.79
C ALA A 257 11.23 11.72 -9.18
N VAL A 258 10.57 11.04 -8.26
CA VAL A 258 9.97 9.70 -8.45
C VAL A 258 8.46 9.85 -8.25
N PRO A 259 7.61 9.46 -9.24
CA PRO A 259 6.16 9.51 -9.07
C PRO A 259 5.74 8.81 -7.77
N LEU A 260 4.83 9.44 -7.01
CA LEU A 260 4.40 8.92 -5.70
C LEU A 260 3.82 7.51 -5.80
N ALA A 261 3.09 7.21 -6.88
CA ALA A 261 2.59 5.87 -7.15
C ALA A 261 3.72 4.83 -7.29
N THR A 262 4.83 5.22 -7.94
CA THR A 262 6.01 4.35 -8.08
C THR A 262 6.72 4.17 -6.74
N GLU A 263 6.81 5.21 -5.93
CA GLU A 263 7.42 5.17 -4.61
C GLU A 263 6.67 4.22 -3.66
N VAL A 264 5.34 4.34 -3.61
CA VAL A 264 4.48 3.55 -2.72
C VAL A 264 4.43 2.08 -3.12
N VAL A 265 4.41 1.79 -4.42
CA VAL A 265 4.13 0.45 -4.95
C VAL A 265 5.38 -0.22 -5.53
N GLY A 266 6.39 0.55 -5.93
CA GLY A 266 7.53 0.08 -6.72
C GLY A 266 8.26 -1.10 -6.11
N PHE A 267 8.47 -1.09 -4.79
CA PHE A 267 9.14 -2.17 -4.08
C PHE A 267 8.35 -3.49 -4.09
N PHE A 268 7.04 -3.42 -3.99
CA PHE A 268 6.16 -4.61 -3.93
C PHE A 268 5.74 -5.11 -5.30
N ARG A 269 5.83 -4.29 -6.32
CA ARG A 269 5.34 -4.59 -7.67
C ARG A 269 5.89 -5.89 -8.26
N PRO A 270 7.21 -6.19 -8.24
CA PRO A 270 7.73 -7.45 -8.77
C PRO A 270 7.20 -8.67 -8.02
N ALA A 271 7.12 -8.61 -6.69
CA ALA A 271 6.62 -9.69 -5.85
C ALA A 271 5.12 -9.95 -6.10
N LEU A 272 4.31 -8.89 -6.28
CA LEU A 272 2.90 -9.02 -6.59
C LEU A 272 2.67 -9.62 -7.98
N PHE A 273 3.46 -9.25 -9.00
CA PHE A 273 3.38 -9.88 -10.32
C PHE A 273 3.84 -11.34 -10.29
N ALA A 274 4.86 -11.69 -9.52
CA ALA A 274 5.28 -13.08 -9.35
C ALA A 274 4.17 -13.92 -8.68
N LEU A 275 3.53 -13.39 -7.64
CA LEU A 275 2.38 -14.02 -6.98
C LEU A 275 1.19 -14.19 -7.94
N PHE A 276 0.90 -13.17 -8.75
CA PHE A 276 -0.16 -13.26 -9.75
C PHE A 276 0.16 -14.32 -10.82
N GLY A 277 1.41 -14.38 -11.28
CA GLY A 277 1.85 -15.44 -12.19
C GLY A 277 1.69 -16.84 -11.59
N ALA A 278 2.10 -17.04 -10.33
CA ALA A 278 1.91 -18.30 -9.62
C ALA A 278 0.43 -18.70 -9.51
N ALA A 279 -0.45 -17.73 -9.21
CA ALA A 279 -1.90 -17.97 -9.17
C ALA A 279 -2.48 -18.34 -10.54
N ALA A 280 -2.00 -17.70 -11.61
CA ALA A 280 -2.40 -18.05 -12.98
C ALA A 280 -1.98 -19.49 -13.33
N PHE A 281 -0.78 -19.92 -12.97
CA PHE A 281 -0.35 -21.31 -13.14
C PHE A 281 -1.21 -22.29 -12.32
N LEU A 282 -1.53 -21.96 -11.07
CA LEU A 282 -2.42 -22.76 -10.24
C LEU A 282 -3.80 -22.92 -10.90
N LEU A 283 -4.34 -21.86 -11.50
CA LEU A 283 -5.60 -21.90 -12.23
C LEU A 283 -5.50 -22.81 -13.46
N VAL A 284 -4.42 -22.74 -14.23
CA VAL A 284 -4.20 -23.62 -15.38
C VAL A 284 -4.12 -25.09 -14.96
N ILE A 285 -3.38 -25.40 -13.89
CA ILE A 285 -3.29 -26.76 -13.31
C ILE A 285 -4.69 -27.24 -12.90
N THR A 286 -5.45 -26.37 -12.23
CA THR A 286 -6.82 -26.69 -11.79
C THR A 286 -7.72 -26.97 -12.99
N CYS A 287 -7.69 -26.14 -14.04
CA CYS A 287 -8.45 -26.36 -15.26
C CYS A 287 -8.08 -27.67 -15.95
N THR A 288 -6.78 -27.98 -16.02
CA THR A 288 -6.28 -29.23 -16.62
C THR A 288 -6.74 -30.46 -15.83
N ASN A 289 -6.70 -30.38 -14.48
CA ASN A 289 -7.18 -31.47 -13.62
C ASN A 289 -8.70 -31.70 -13.81
N VAL A 290 -9.49 -30.63 -13.85
CA VAL A 290 -10.94 -30.73 -14.08
C VAL A 290 -11.22 -31.26 -15.48
N ALA A 291 -10.49 -30.81 -16.50
CA ALA A 291 -10.63 -31.31 -17.88
C ALA A 291 -10.31 -32.81 -17.97
N SER A 292 -9.22 -33.25 -17.33
CA SER A 292 -8.83 -34.68 -17.27
C SER A 292 -9.88 -35.54 -16.55
N LEU A 293 -10.45 -35.02 -15.46
CA LEU A 293 -11.56 -35.69 -14.74
C LEU A 293 -12.84 -35.77 -15.60
N LEU A 294 -13.16 -34.74 -16.37
CA LEU A 294 -14.30 -34.74 -17.30
C LEU A 294 -14.09 -35.71 -18.45
N LEU A 295 -12.87 -35.78 -19.01
CA LEU A 295 -12.51 -36.74 -20.07
C LEU A 295 -12.62 -38.19 -19.57
N ALA A 296 -12.05 -38.51 -18.42
CA ALA A 296 -12.17 -39.83 -17.82
C ALA A 296 -13.63 -40.24 -17.59
N ARG A 297 -14.47 -39.27 -17.23
CA ARG A 297 -15.92 -39.52 -17.09
C ARG A 297 -16.62 -39.73 -18.43
N ALA A 298 -16.20 -39.01 -19.49
CA ALA A 298 -16.75 -39.16 -20.83
C ALA A 298 -16.50 -40.56 -21.40
N THR A 299 -15.29 -41.12 -21.20
CA THR A 299 -14.96 -42.49 -21.68
C THR A 299 -15.81 -43.55 -20.98
N VAL A 300 -16.07 -43.44 -19.69
CA VAL A 300 -16.97 -44.36 -18.97
C VAL A 300 -18.40 -44.28 -19.50
N ARG A 301 -18.81 -43.14 -20.09
CA ARG A 301 -20.17 -42.90 -20.62
C ARG A 301 -20.33 -43.14 -22.12
N GLU A 302 -19.27 -43.55 -22.82
CA GLU A 302 -19.33 -43.76 -24.29
C GLU A 302 -20.46 -44.68 -24.69
N ARG A 303 -20.69 -45.76 -23.94
CA ARG A 303 -21.81 -46.70 -24.21
C ARG A 303 -23.18 -46.03 -24.03
N GLU A 304 -23.36 -45.20 -23.01
CA GLU A 304 -24.63 -44.48 -22.77
C GLU A 304 -24.88 -43.43 -23.85
N VAL A 305 -23.84 -42.72 -24.28
CA VAL A 305 -23.90 -41.73 -25.38
C VAL A 305 -24.19 -42.42 -26.69
N ALA A 306 -23.57 -43.57 -26.99
CA ALA A 306 -23.82 -44.37 -28.19
C ALA A 306 -25.26 -44.87 -28.26
N VAL A 307 -25.82 -45.37 -27.18
CA VAL A 307 -27.23 -45.80 -27.10
C VAL A 307 -28.18 -44.62 -27.30
N ARG A 308 -27.93 -43.47 -26.72
CA ARG A 308 -28.75 -42.25 -26.92
C ARG A 308 -28.69 -41.72 -28.35
N ALA A 309 -27.51 -41.77 -28.95
CA ALA A 309 -27.34 -41.39 -30.38
C ALA A 309 -28.10 -42.38 -31.31
N ALA A 310 -28.07 -43.66 -30.99
CA ALA A 310 -28.81 -44.67 -31.76
C ALA A 310 -30.34 -44.50 -31.65
N ILE A 311 -30.86 -43.97 -30.52
CA ILE A 311 -32.30 -43.67 -30.31
C ILE A 311 -32.66 -42.27 -30.89
N GLY A 312 -31.72 -41.55 -31.60
CA GLY A 312 -32.03 -40.32 -32.32
C GLY A 312 -31.71 -39.01 -31.58
N ALA A 313 -30.91 -39.04 -30.49
CA ALA A 313 -30.46 -37.81 -29.84
C ALA A 313 -29.49 -37.04 -30.74
N SER A 314 -29.80 -35.75 -31.03
CA SER A 314 -28.92 -34.91 -31.83
C SER A 314 -27.60 -34.58 -31.11
N ARG A 315 -26.52 -34.50 -31.86
CA ARG A 315 -25.18 -34.14 -31.33
C ARG A 315 -25.17 -32.81 -30.55
N GLY A 316 -25.92 -31.82 -31.01
CA GLY A 316 -26.07 -30.54 -30.33
C GLY A 316 -26.73 -30.64 -28.95
N ARG A 317 -27.66 -31.56 -28.76
CA ARG A 317 -28.31 -31.81 -27.45
C ARG A 317 -27.33 -32.44 -26.46
N LEU A 318 -26.50 -33.37 -26.91
CA LEU A 318 -25.47 -33.99 -26.07
C LEU A 318 -24.41 -32.98 -25.64
N VAL A 319 -23.90 -32.16 -26.59
CA VAL A 319 -22.92 -31.11 -26.27
C VAL A 319 -23.48 -30.08 -25.29
N ARG A 320 -24.72 -29.64 -25.50
CA ARG A 320 -25.39 -28.69 -24.58
C ARG A 320 -25.51 -29.26 -23.18
N GLN A 321 -25.84 -30.53 -23.04
CA GLN A 321 -25.96 -31.20 -21.75
C GLN A 321 -24.59 -31.24 -21.00
N PHE A 322 -23.51 -31.61 -21.69
CA PHE A 322 -22.14 -31.58 -21.10
C PHE A 322 -21.71 -30.16 -20.69
N LEU A 323 -22.01 -29.15 -21.52
CA LEU A 323 -21.73 -27.76 -21.19
C LEU A 323 -22.51 -27.31 -19.93
N THR A 324 -23.79 -27.69 -19.83
CA THR A 324 -24.62 -27.37 -18.64
C THR A 324 -24.07 -28.01 -17.36
N GLU A 325 -23.60 -29.26 -17.42
CA GLU A 325 -22.95 -29.92 -16.27
C GLU A 325 -21.66 -29.19 -15.87
N SER A 326 -20.82 -28.78 -16.82
CA SER A 326 -19.57 -28.05 -16.56
C SER A 326 -19.84 -26.67 -15.98
N VAL A 327 -20.83 -25.93 -16.49
CA VAL A 327 -21.24 -24.62 -15.98
C VAL A 327 -21.78 -24.71 -14.57
N LEU A 328 -22.57 -25.75 -14.25
CA LEU A 328 -23.06 -26.00 -12.90
C LEU A 328 -21.91 -26.28 -11.90
N LEU A 329 -20.92 -27.08 -12.29
CA LEU A 329 -19.75 -27.34 -11.49
C LEU A 329 -18.96 -26.06 -11.22
N ALA A 330 -18.74 -25.24 -12.26
CA ALA A 330 -18.06 -23.95 -12.14
C ALA A 330 -18.83 -22.99 -11.21
N ALA A 331 -20.16 -22.87 -11.37
CA ALA A 331 -20.99 -22.00 -10.53
C ALA A 331 -20.95 -22.42 -9.05
N ILE A 332 -21.00 -23.73 -8.75
CA ILE A 332 -20.89 -24.24 -7.38
C ILE A 332 -19.48 -23.96 -6.82
N GLY A 333 -18.43 -24.14 -7.63
CA GLY A 333 -17.04 -23.83 -7.25
C GLY A 333 -16.85 -22.35 -6.94
N THR A 334 -17.40 -21.45 -7.77
CA THR A 334 -17.34 -20.01 -7.55
C THR A 334 -18.10 -19.58 -6.30
N ALA A 335 -19.34 -20.08 -6.11
CA ALA A 335 -20.12 -19.78 -4.92
C ALA A 335 -19.42 -20.24 -3.63
N ARG A 336 -18.71 -21.38 -3.65
CA ARG A 336 -17.89 -21.84 -2.52
C ARG A 336 -16.65 -20.98 -2.31
N ALA A 337 -16.05 -20.46 -3.38
CA ALA A 337 -14.90 -19.57 -3.31
C ALA A 337 -15.26 -18.21 -2.67
N GLU A 338 -16.42 -17.65 -3.02
CA GLU A 338 -16.94 -16.39 -2.42
C GLU A 338 -17.28 -16.53 -0.94
N TYR A 339 -17.79 -17.69 -0.51
CA TYR A 339 -18.06 -17.99 0.91
C TYR A 339 -16.81 -18.42 1.70
N SER A 340 -15.64 -18.42 1.10
CA SER A 340 -14.41 -18.72 1.82
C SER A 340 -14.03 -17.54 2.71
N PRO A 341 -13.72 -17.77 4.02
CA PRO A 341 -13.28 -16.70 4.93
C PRO A 341 -11.98 -16.00 4.47
N LEU A 342 -11.28 -16.55 3.48
CA LEU A 342 -10.16 -15.91 2.83
C LEU A 342 -10.55 -14.67 2.01
N VAL A 343 -11.73 -14.67 1.38
CA VAL A 343 -12.22 -13.52 0.59
C VAL A 343 -12.83 -12.46 1.49
N ASP A 344 -13.57 -12.85 2.53
CA ASP A 344 -14.15 -11.92 3.51
C ASP A 344 -13.11 -11.19 4.37
N GLY A 345 -11.98 -11.83 4.64
CA GLY A 345 -10.86 -11.23 5.37
C GLY A 345 -10.23 -10.02 4.65
N PHE A 346 -10.32 -9.97 3.32
CA PHE A 346 -9.76 -8.91 2.48
C PHE A 346 -10.77 -7.80 2.14
N SER A 347 -12.06 -7.99 2.37
CA SER A 347 -13.10 -7.04 1.97
C SER A 347 -13.37 -5.92 2.98
N THR A 348 -12.94 -6.04 4.23
CA THR A 348 -13.12 -5.00 5.26
C THR A 348 -11.79 -4.50 5.83
N PRO A 349 -11.53 -3.18 5.84
CA PRO A 349 -10.25 -2.62 6.33
C PRO A 349 -9.93 -2.94 7.80
N ARG A 350 -10.96 -3.27 8.61
CA ARG A 350 -10.81 -3.55 10.05
C ARG A 350 -10.34 -4.97 10.37
N ARG A 351 -10.45 -5.93 9.46
CA ARG A 351 -10.10 -7.34 9.72
C ARG A 351 -8.72 -7.77 9.20
N PHE A 352 -8.03 -6.88 8.50
CA PHE A 352 -6.70 -7.20 7.95
C PHE A 352 -5.65 -7.46 9.04
N VAL A 353 -5.78 -6.84 10.20
CA VAL A 353 -4.84 -7.01 11.32
C VAL A 353 -5.16 -8.26 12.14
N SER A 354 -6.44 -8.63 12.31
CA SER A 354 -6.83 -9.79 13.12
C SER A 354 -6.80 -11.13 12.36
N ALA A 355 -7.04 -11.12 11.03
CA ALA A 355 -6.95 -12.35 10.23
C ALA A 355 -5.50 -12.85 10.05
N ARG A 356 -4.50 -11.97 10.24
CA ARG A 356 -3.08 -12.34 10.17
C ARG A 356 -2.63 -13.26 11.31
N SER A 357 -3.19 -13.11 12.51
CA SER A 357 -2.86 -13.97 13.66
C SER A 357 -3.54 -15.35 13.60
N SER A 358 -4.73 -15.44 13.00
CA SER A 358 -5.49 -16.70 12.95
C SER A 358 -5.11 -17.61 11.78
N ALA A 359 -4.75 -17.06 10.62
CA ALA A 359 -4.37 -17.87 9.44
C ALA A 359 -2.97 -18.47 9.59
N LEU A 360 -2.04 -17.82 10.31
CA LEU A 360 -0.72 -18.33 10.62
C LEU A 360 -0.72 -19.38 11.74
N ALA A 361 -1.72 -19.34 12.64
CA ALA A 361 -1.91 -20.33 13.70
C ALA A 361 -2.54 -21.66 13.17
N ALA A 362 -3.29 -21.61 12.08
CA ALA A 362 -3.97 -22.79 11.52
C ALA A 362 -3.09 -23.62 10.56
N SER A 363 -1.95 -23.11 10.09
CA SER A 363 -1.13 -23.78 9.08
C SER A 363 -0.07 -24.73 9.62
N GLY A 364 0.01 -25.00 10.93
CA GLY A 364 0.82 -26.12 11.52
C GLY A 364 2.25 -26.41 10.96
N VAL A 365 2.73 -25.59 10.05
CA VAL A 365 4.00 -25.79 9.35
C VAL A 365 5.03 -24.79 9.90
N LEU A 366 5.92 -25.32 10.74
CA LEU A 366 7.14 -24.76 11.33
C LEU A 366 7.08 -24.30 12.81
N PRO A 367 7.47 -25.18 13.75
CA PRO A 367 7.53 -24.84 15.18
C PRO A 367 8.69 -23.90 15.59
N GLY A 368 9.54 -23.47 14.67
CA GLY A 368 10.69 -22.59 14.97
C GLY A 368 10.54 -21.12 14.59
N PHE A 369 9.51 -20.77 13.80
CA PHE A 369 9.36 -19.44 13.22
C PHE A 369 8.60 -18.45 14.12
N ASN A 370 7.82 -18.97 15.06
CA ASN A 370 6.92 -18.16 15.89
C ASN A 370 7.62 -17.33 16.98
N ARG A 371 8.81 -17.72 17.45
CA ARG A 371 9.55 -16.95 18.48
C ARG A 371 10.23 -15.67 17.95
N LYS A 372 10.39 -15.54 16.62
CA LYS A 372 11.04 -14.39 16.01
C LYS A 372 10.04 -13.36 15.48
N ILE A 373 8.77 -13.72 15.37
CA ILE A 373 7.69 -12.85 14.86
C ILE A 373 7.06 -12.03 15.97
N ASP A 374 6.96 -12.56 17.20
CA ASP A 374 6.44 -11.83 18.36
C ASP A 374 7.37 -10.71 18.84
N SER A 375 8.66 -10.78 18.50
CA SER A 375 9.62 -9.68 18.72
C SER A 375 9.69 -8.66 17.58
N MET A 376 9.12 -8.97 16.42
CA MET A 376 8.95 -8.03 15.31
C MET A 376 7.54 -7.46 15.35
N LYS A 377 7.36 -6.38 16.10
CA LYS A 377 6.22 -5.49 15.94
C LYS A 377 6.25 -4.95 14.50
N TRP A 378 5.52 -5.59 13.61
CA TRP A 378 5.27 -5.10 12.26
C TRP A 378 4.32 -3.90 12.31
N ALA A 379 4.87 -2.78 12.70
CA ALA A 379 4.44 -1.46 12.28
C ALA A 379 5.62 -0.85 11.52
N PRO A 380 5.41 0.08 10.61
CA PRO A 380 6.14 0.34 9.37
C PRO A 380 7.61 0.71 9.58
N ARG A 381 8.49 -0.27 9.62
CA ARG A 381 9.95 -0.07 9.65
C ARG A 381 10.65 -0.51 8.36
N LEU A 382 9.96 -0.53 7.24
CA LEU A 382 10.58 -0.92 5.97
C LEU A 382 11.35 0.22 5.27
N CYS A 383 11.26 1.46 5.76
CA CYS A 383 12.13 2.55 5.26
C CYS A 383 13.43 2.76 6.07
N CYS A 384 13.61 2.12 7.24
CA CYS A 384 14.83 2.29 8.05
C CYS A 384 15.83 1.12 7.97
N ALA A 385 15.53 0.02 7.30
CA ALA A 385 16.39 -1.17 7.30
C ALA A 385 17.65 -1.05 6.44
N THR A 386 17.76 -0.05 5.58
CA THR A 386 18.97 0.17 4.77
C THR A 386 20.03 1.06 5.43
N SER A 387 19.71 1.78 6.51
CA SER A 387 20.69 2.65 7.16
C SER A 387 21.43 2.04 8.36
N GLN A 388 21.04 0.86 8.84
CA GLN A 388 21.67 0.20 10.01
C GLN A 388 22.71 -0.88 9.68
N VAL A 389 22.86 -1.31 8.43
CA VAL A 389 23.88 -2.30 8.04
C VAL A 389 25.26 -1.66 7.85
N MET A 390 25.38 -0.33 7.83
CA MET A 390 26.68 0.37 7.64
C MET A 390 27.31 0.97 8.90
N ARG A 391 26.86 0.62 10.12
CA ARG A 391 27.49 1.14 11.35
C ARG A 391 28.27 0.10 12.16
N CYS A 392 28.74 -0.96 11.56
CA CYS A 392 29.58 -1.99 12.25
C CYS A 392 31.00 -2.11 11.73
N HIS A 393 31.54 -1.14 11.02
CA HIS A 393 32.98 -1.12 10.73
C HIS A 393 33.50 0.32 10.75
N THR A 394 33.83 0.80 11.92
CA THR A 394 34.99 1.68 12.21
C THR A 394 34.92 2.17 13.64
N SER A 395 35.38 1.32 14.55
CA SER A 395 35.94 1.77 15.81
C SER A 395 37.23 0.97 16.03
N VAL A 396 38.29 1.40 15.38
CA VAL A 396 39.64 1.13 15.84
C VAL A 396 40.25 2.46 16.25
N SER A 397 40.49 2.53 17.53
CA SER A 397 41.22 3.58 18.22
C SER A 397 42.59 3.86 17.61
N PHE A 398 42.95 5.10 17.50
CA PHE A 398 44.34 5.55 17.73
C PHE A 398 44.32 6.75 18.66
N GLY A 399 44.90 6.52 19.86
CA GLY A 399 45.34 7.59 20.72
C GLY A 399 46.59 8.24 20.13
N TYR A 400 46.62 9.51 20.23
CA TYR A 400 47.65 10.44 20.75
C TYR A 400 47.03 11.84 20.68
#